data_e4ef55b92b630b94a47fcdbb3b730d26
#
_entry.id   e4ef55b92b630b94a47fcdbb3b730d26
#
_cell.length_a   1.000
_cell.length_b   1.000
_cell.length_c   1.000
_cell.angle_alpha   90.00
_cell.angle_beta   90.00
_cell.angle_gamma   90.00
#
_symmetry.space_group_name_H-M   'P 1'
#
loop_
_entity.id
_entity.type
_entity.pdbx_description
1 polymer ?
#
loop_
_entity_poly.entity_id
_entity_poly.type
_entity_poly.pdbx_seq_one_letter_code
_entity_poly.pdbx_strand_id
1 'polypeptide(L)'
;MLLFLGLVHSISLFNKQVPANDTERQLLNLMTTYRFDVLSSSRSMHDFLQGFSISFMLAALGFGALDLVLSGERPALLKRLALVNTVWLAAMTAVSLHYFFVVPTSCLGATLLVFVLAWIKLPSVPVP
;
A
#
# COMPACT_ATOMS: atom_id res chain seq x y z
N MET A 1 12.21 0.34 -1.97
CA MET A 1 11.12 1.33 -1.83
C MET A 1 9.85 0.74 -1.20
N LEU A 2 9.34 -0.42 -1.64
CA LEU A 2 8.11 -1.04 -1.07
C LEU A 2 8.24 -1.37 0.42
N LEU A 3 9.37 -1.88 0.88
CA LEU A 3 9.62 -2.09 2.32
C LEU A 3 9.50 -0.79 3.10
N PHE A 4 10.08 0.30 2.59
CA PHE A 4 9.97 1.60 3.23
C PHE A 4 8.51 2.09 3.28
N LEU A 5 7.76 1.93 2.18
CA LEU A 5 6.34 2.25 2.14
C LEU A 5 5.54 1.45 3.20
N GLY A 6 5.78 0.15 3.31
CA GLY A 6 5.14 -0.71 4.31
C GLY A 6 5.49 -0.30 5.75
N LEU A 7 6.75 0.05 6.01
CA LEU A 7 7.20 0.53 7.33
C LEU A 7 6.58 1.87 7.71
N VAL A 8 6.55 2.84 6.78
CA VAL A 8 5.90 4.15 7.02
C VAL A 8 4.40 3.96 7.28
N HIS A 9 3.75 3.08 6.51
CA HIS A 9 2.32 2.78 6.74
C HIS A 9 2.08 2.11 8.09
N SER A 10 2.99 1.23 8.54
CA SER A 10 2.86 0.58 9.85
C SER A 10 2.87 1.59 11.01
N ILE A 11 3.65 2.66 10.92
CA ILE A 11 3.68 3.72 11.94
C ILE A 11 2.30 4.38 12.07
N SER A 12 1.60 4.58 10.96
CA SER A 12 0.27 5.20 10.96
C SER A 12 -0.80 4.35 11.66
N LEU A 13 -0.63 3.02 11.68
CA LEU A 13 -1.55 2.10 12.36
C LEU A 13 -1.52 2.21 13.89
N PHE A 14 -0.38 2.64 14.45
CA PHE A 14 -0.21 2.80 15.90
C PHE A 14 -0.57 4.20 16.40
N ASN A 15 -0.79 5.16 15.50
CA ASN A 15 -1.20 6.50 15.88
C ASN A 15 -2.68 6.51 16.27
N LYS A 16 -2.95 6.85 17.53
CA LYS A 16 -4.33 7.06 18.00
C LYS A 16 -4.88 8.33 17.38
N GLN A 17 -6.04 8.21 16.74
CA GLN A 17 -6.79 9.37 16.25
C GLN A 17 -7.34 10.15 17.44
N VAL A 18 -6.92 11.40 17.58
CA VAL A 18 -7.44 12.33 18.58
C VAL A 18 -8.47 13.22 17.88
N PRO A 19 -9.76 13.17 18.28
CA PRO A 19 -10.79 13.99 17.65
C PRO A 19 -10.54 15.48 17.89
N ALA A 20 -10.60 16.28 16.83
CA ALA A 20 -10.39 17.73 16.91
C ALA A 20 -11.65 18.49 17.38
N ASN A 21 -12.83 17.86 17.26
CA ASN A 21 -14.11 18.45 17.65
C ASN A 21 -15.13 17.37 18.06
N ASP A 22 -16.30 17.81 18.55
CA ASP A 22 -17.35 16.90 19.03
C ASP A 22 -17.95 16.05 17.89
N THR A 23 -18.03 16.58 16.68
CA THR A 23 -18.52 15.83 15.51
C THR A 23 -17.58 14.67 15.17
N GLU A 24 -16.27 14.91 15.15
CA GLU A 24 -15.28 13.85 14.97
C GLU A 24 -15.34 12.80 16.08
N ARG A 25 -15.53 13.24 17.33
CA ARG A 25 -15.70 12.33 18.47
C ARG A 25 -16.91 11.42 18.29
N GLN A 26 -18.05 11.98 17.86
CA GLN A 26 -19.26 11.20 17.57
C GLN A 26 -19.03 10.23 16.41
N LEU A 27 -18.37 10.66 15.34
CA LEU A 27 -18.04 9.81 14.18
C LEU A 27 -17.16 8.64 14.59
N LEU A 28 -16.05 8.90 15.28
CA LEU A 28 -15.14 7.85 15.76
C LEU A 28 -15.84 6.87 16.71
N ASN A 29 -16.72 7.38 17.57
CA ASN A 29 -17.51 6.53 18.44
C ASN A 29 -18.46 5.63 17.63
N LEU A 30 -19.18 6.17 16.65
CA LEU A 30 -20.04 5.37 15.77
C LEU A 30 -19.26 4.34 14.97
N MET A 31 -18.10 4.72 14.43
CA MET A 31 -17.25 3.80 13.66
C MET A 31 -16.75 2.60 14.49
N THR A 32 -16.59 2.77 15.80
CA THR A 32 -16.11 1.72 16.70
C THR A 32 -17.23 0.93 17.37
N THR A 33 -18.37 1.57 17.67
CA THR A 33 -19.45 0.96 18.44
C THR A 33 -20.57 0.35 17.58
N TYR A 34 -20.88 0.99 16.44
CA TYR A 34 -21.88 0.43 15.52
C TYR A 34 -21.35 -0.82 14.85
N ARG A 35 -22.04 -1.93 15.04
CA ARG A 35 -21.69 -3.22 14.45
C ARG A 35 -22.72 -3.62 13.40
N PHE A 36 -22.25 -4.18 12.33
CA PHE A 36 -23.06 -4.78 11.28
C PHE A 36 -22.66 -6.23 11.06
N ASP A 37 -23.63 -7.06 10.74
CA ASP A 37 -23.42 -8.48 10.53
C ASP A 37 -23.20 -8.76 9.04
N VAL A 38 -22.06 -9.38 8.73
CA VAL A 38 -21.70 -9.85 7.39
C VAL A 38 -21.34 -11.32 7.48
N LEU A 39 -22.09 -12.17 6.80
CA LEU A 39 -21.84 -13.63 6.72
C LEU A 39 -21.56 -14.26 8.09
N SER A 40 -22.41 -13.97 9.08
CA SER A 40 -22.32 -14.46 10.46
C SER A 40 -21.14 -13.91 11.28
N SER A 41 -20.48 -12.87 10.80
CA SER A 41 -19.44 -12.14 11.54
C SER A 41 -19.92 -10.74 11.89
N SER A 42 -19.86 -10.38 13.16
CA SER A 42 -20.17 -9.02 13.64
C SER A 42 -18.92 -8.17 13.63
N ARG A 43 -18.92 -7.08 12.86
CA ARG A 43 -17.77 -6.17 12.68
C ARG A 43 -18.20 -4.72 12.75
N SER A 44 -17.30 -3.84 13.18
CA SER A 44 -17.47 -2.39 13.10
C SER A 44 -16.81 -1.84 11.82
N MET A 45 -17.15 -0.61 11.43
CA MET A 45 -16.46 0.08 10.33
C MET A 45 -14.97 0.25 10.63
N HIS A 46 -14.63 0.50 11.89
CA HIS A 46 -13.24 0.59 12.34
C HIS A 46 -12.48 -0.71 12.11
N ASP A 47 -13.08 -1.88 12.43
CA ASP A 47 -12.47 -3.20 12.21
C ASP A 47 -12.14 -3.40 10.71
N PHE A 48 -13.05 -2.99 9.81
CA PHE A 48 -12.83 -3.09 8.36
C PHE A 48 -11.67 -2.21 7.89
N LEU A 49 -11.68 -0.94 8.26
CA LEU A 49 -10.63 0.00 7.86
C LEU A 49 -9.26 -0.43 8.39
N GLN A 50 -9.20 -0.92 9.64
CA GLN A 50 -7.98 -1.44 10.23
C GLN A 50 -7.51 -2.71 9.49
N GLY A 51 -8.42 -3.62 9.18
CA GLY A 51 -8.12 -4.83 8.42
C GLY A 51 -7.54 -4.52 7.03
N PHE A 52 -8.14 -3.60 6.28
CA PHE A 52 -7.61 -3.14 4.99
C PHE A 52 -6.23 -2.49 5.13
N SER A 53 -6.02 -1.66 6.14
CA SER A 53 -4.74 -1.02 6.39
C SER A 53 -3.64 -2.03 6.72
N ILE A 54 -3.93 -3.01 7.56
CA ILE A 54 -2.99 -4.11 7.87
C ILE A 54 -2.70 -4.95 6.61
N SER A 55 -3.73 -5.27 5.82
CA SER A 55 -3.56 -6.03 4.58
C SER A 55 -2.68 -5.29 3.58
N PHE A 56 -2.87 -3.97 3.44
CA PHE A 56 -2.00 -3.14 2.60
C PHE A 56 -0.55 -3.12 3.09
N MET A 57 -0.33 -2.97 4.39
CA MET A 57 1.00 -3.04 5.01
C MET A 57 1.68 -4.39 4.70
N LEU A 58 0.98 -5.50 4.94
CA LEU A 58 1.51 -6.84 4.68
C LEU A 58 1.83 -7.06 3.19
N ALA A 59 0.97 -6.58 2.30
CA ALA A 59 1.22 -6.65 0.86
C ALA A 59 2.46 -5.85 0.47
N ALA A 60 2.62 -4.61 0.95
CA ALA A 60 3.77 -3.78 0.66
C ALA A 60 5.08 -4.39 1.20
N LEU A 61 5.06 -4.94 2.42
CA LEU A 61 6.20 -5.63 3.01
C LEU A 61 6.52 -6.94 2.28
N GLY A 62 5.51 -7.72 1.94
CA GLY A 62 5.67 -8.99 1.22
C GLY A 62 6.27 -8.80 -0.17
N PHE A 63 5.71 -7.89 -0.97
CA PHE A 63 6.28 -7.55 -2.28
C PHE A 63 7.68 -6.95 -2.16
N GLY A 64 7.91 -6.08 -1.17
CA GLY A 64 9.22 -5.50 -0.94
C GLY A 64 10.27 -6.52 -0.52
N ALA A 65 9.90 -7.53 0.27
CA ALA A 65 10.78 -8.64 0.63
C ALA A 65 11.07 -9.52 -0.59
N LEU A 66 10.06 -9.81 -1.42
CA LEU A 66 10.22 -10.57 -2.66
C LEU A 66 11.18 -9.84 -3.62
N ASP A 67 11.01 -8.53 -3.82
CA ASP A 67 11.91 -7.72 -4.64
C ASP A 67 13.35 -7.78 -4.13
N LEU A 68 13.54 -7.76 -2.80
CA LEU A 68 14.85 -7.85 -2.18
C LEU A 68 15.52 -9.21 -2.42
N VAL A 69 14.78 -10.30 -2.22
CA VAL A 69 15.27 -11.67 -2.46
C VAL A 69 15.67 -11.85 -3.93
N LEU A 70 14.88 -11.32 -4.85
CA LEU A 70 15.12 -11.43 -6.29
C LEU A 70 16.12 -10.40 -6.83
N SER A 71 16.61 -9.46 -6.02
CA SER A 71 17.50 -8.37 -6.48
C SER A 71 18.84 -8.84 -7.05
N GLY A 72 19.31 -10.04 -6.68
CA GLY A 72 20.53 -10.66 -7.23
C GLY A 72 20.33 -11.49 -8.50
N GLU A 73 19.11 -11.57 -9.01
CA GLU A 73 18.77 -12.39 -10.16
C GLU A 73 19.14 -11.76 -11.52
N ARG A 74 19.00 -12.54 -12.59
CA ARG A 74 19.34 -12.11 -13.95
C ARG A 74 18.59 -10.83 -14.37
N PRO A 75 19.24 -9.91 -15.09
CA PRO A 75 18.63 -8.63 -15.50
C PRO A 75 17.27 -8.76 -16.22
N ALA A 76 17.07 -9.84 -16.97
CA ALA A 76 15.80 -10.11 -17.64
C ALA A 76 14.64 -10.35 -16.65
N LEU A 77 14.89 -11.08 -15.57
CA LEU A 77 13.91 -11.31 -14.52
C LEU A 77 13.62 -10.02 -13.76
N LEU A 78 14.68 -9.27 -13.42
CA LEU A 78 14.54 -7.97 -12.75
C LEU A 78 13.72 -6.98 -13.58
N LYS A 79 13.90 -6.97 -14.90
CA LYS A 79 13.12 -6.10 -15.78
C LYS A 79 11.63 -6.48 -15.79
N ARG A 80 11.30 -7.76 -15.83
CA ARG A 80 9.90 -8.24 -15.74
C ARG A 80 9.29 -7.90 -14.39
N LEU A 81 10.03 -8.09 -13.32
CA LEU A 81 9.60 -7.73 -11.97
C LEU A 81 9.33 -6.22 -11.85
N ALA A 82 10.24 -5.39 -12.38
CA ALA A 82 10.07 -3.94 -12.41
C ALA A 82 8.81 -3.53 -13.21
N LEU A 83 8.52 -4.19 -14.34
CA LEU A 83 7.30 -3.95 -15.11
C LEU A 83 6.03 -4.29 -14.29
N VAL A 84 5.98 -5.47 -13.67
CA VAL A 84 4.83 -5.88 -12.84
C VAL A 84 4.59 -4.89 -11.70
N ASN A 85 5.65 -4.51 -10.98
CA ASN A 85 5.55 -3.51 -9.92
C ASN A 85 5.11 -2.14 -10.46
N THR A 86 5.58 -1.73 -11.65
CA THR A 86 5.17 -0.48 -12.29
C THR A 86 3.66 -0.47 -12.57
N VAL A 87 3.12 -1.54 -13.16
CA VAL A 87 1.68 -1.65 -13.48
C VAL A 87 0.85 -1.63 -12.20
N TRP A 88 1.24 -2.42 -11.20
CA TRP A 88 0.54 -2.47 -9.93
C TRP A 88 0.57 -1.12 -9.20
N LEU A 89 1.74 -0.48 -9.10
CA LEU A 89 1.90 0.82 -8.45
C LEU A 89 1.18 1.94 -9.20
N ALA A 90 1.11 1.88 -10.54
CA ALA A 90 0.33 2.84 -11.31
C ALA A 90 -1.17 2.75 -10.98
N ALA A 91 -1.71 1.52 -10.90
CA ALA A 91 -3.09 1.30 -10.50
C ALA A 91 -3.34 1.79 -9.06
N MET A 92 -2.44 1.45 -8.12
CA MET A 92 -2.55 1.91 -6.72
C MET A 92 -2.44 3.43 -6.59
N THR A 93 -1.57 4.08 -7.36
CA THR A 93 -1.45 5.54 -7.38
C THR A 93 -2.71 6.20 -7.93
N ALA A 94 -3.31 5.64 -8.99
CA ALA A 94 -4.58 6.14 -9.54
C ALA A 94 -5.73 6.05 -8.52
N VAL A 95 -5.84 4.92 -7.81
CA VAL A 95 -6.80 4.76 -6.71
C VAL A 95 -6.51 5.77 -5.60
N SER A 96 -5.24 5.94 -5.23
CA SER A 96 -4.84 6.87 -4.17
C SER A 96 -5.17 8.33 -4.50
N LEU A 97 -5.00 8.74 -5.75
CA LEU A 97 -5.36 10.09 -6.23
C LEU A 97 -6.85 10.40 -6.06
N HIS A 98 -7.69 9.36 -6.15
CA HIS A 98 -9.15 9.54 -6.07
C HIS A 98 -9.69 9.45 -4.63
N TYR A 99 -9.12 8.57 -3.81
CA TYR A 99 -9.70 8.20 -2.51
C TYR A 99 -8.86 8.64 -1.29
N PHE A 100 -7.58 8.96 -1.47
CA PHE A 100 -6.69 9.26 -0.36
C PHE A 100 -6.19 10.70 -0.38
N PHE A 101 -5.46 11.07 0.64
CA PHE A 101 -4.83 12.39 0.80
C PHE A 101 -3.37 12.39 0.31
N VAL A 102 -2.74 13.56 0.32
CA VAL A 102 -1.44 13.82 -0.34
C VAL A 102 -0.33 12.86 0.11
N VAL A 103 -0.23 12.52 1.40
CA VAL A 103 0.92 11.75 1.93
C VAL A 103 1.02 10.34 1.32
N PRO A 104 0.00 9.45 1.40
CA PRO A 104 0.09 8.13 0.77
C PRO A 104 0.23 8.22 -0.75
N THR A 105 -0.42 9.19 -1.38
CA THR A 105 -0.34 9.40 -2.83
C THR A 105 1.09 9.76 -3.27
N SER A 106 1.76 10.66 -2.54
CA SER A 106 3.15 11.03 -2.82
C SER A 106 4.11 9.86 -2.63
N CYS A 107 3.93 9.06 -1.57
CA CYS A 107 4.74 7.87 -1.32
C CYS A 107 4.58 6.81 -2.42
N LEU A 108 3.35 6.56 -2.86
CA LEU A 108 3.06 5.63 -3.97
C LEU A 108 3.64 6.15 -5.29
N GLY A 109 3.45 7.44 -5.59
CA GLY A 109 3.99 8.07 -6.79
C GLY A 109 5.52 8.05 -6.84
N ALA A 110 6.19 8.35 -5.74
CA ALA A 110 7.65 8.25 -5.65
C ALA A 110 8.14 6.80 -5.85
N THR A 111 7.45 5.83 -5.26
CA THR A 111 7.77 4.40 -5.43
C THR A 111 7.55 3.97 -6.89
N LEU A 112 6.45 4.38 -7.51
CA LEU A 112 6.16 4.15 -8.93
C LEU A 112 7.29 4.69 -9.82
N LEU A 113 7.75 5.92 -9.62
CA LEU A 113 8.84 6.50 -10.39
C LEU A 113 10.12 5.67 -10.31
N VAL A 114 10.47 5.14 -9.14
CA VAL A 114 11.65 4.27 -8.97
C VAL A 114 11.52 3.00 -9.82
N PHE A 115 10.34 2.35 -9.84
CA PHE A 115 10.14 1.13 -10.64
C PHE A 115 10.05 1.41 -12.15
N VAL A 116 9.47 2.53 -12.57
CA VAL A 116 9.51 2.98 -13.97
C VAL A 116 10.94 3.19 -14.44
N LEU A 117 11.77 3.89 -13.65
CA LEU A 117 13.18 4.11 -13.98
C LEU A 117 13.97 2.80 -14.02
N ALA A 118 13.72 1.88 -13.08
CA ALA A 118 14.33 0.55 -13.09
C ALA A 118 13.95 -0.23 -14.36
N TRP A 119 12.66 -0.24 -14.74
CA TRP A 119 12.19 -0.91 -15.95
C TRP A 119 12.81 -0.35 -17.22
N ILE A 120 12.96 0.97 -17.33
CA ILE A 120 13.57 1.63 -18.50
C ILE A 120 15.08 1.34 -18.57
N LYS A 121 15.78 1.39 -17.44
CA LYS A 121 17.26 1.26 -17.41
C LYS A 121 17.76 -0.17 -17.48
N LEU A 122 16.97 -1.16 -17.05
CA LEU A 122 17.38 -2.56 -17.13
C LEU A 122 17.41 -3.04 -18.59
N PRO A 123 18.49 -3.75 -18.99
CA PRO A 123 18.65 -4.21 -20.38
C PRO A 123 17.56 -5.19 -20.78
N SER A 124 17.07 -5.05 -21.99
CA SER A 124 16.22 -6.06 -22.64
C SER A 124 17.13 -7.19 -23.10
N VAL A 125 17.03 -8.36 -22.50
CA VAL A 125 17.73 -9.54 -23.01
C VAL A 125 16.93 -10.06 -24.19
N PRO A 126 17.55 -10.26 -25.37
CA PRO A 126 16.87 -10.92 -26.49
C PRO A 126 16.37 -12.29 -26.01
N VAL A 127 15.11 -12.58 -26.31
CA VAL A 127 14.58 -13.94 -26.14
C VAL A 127 15.27 -14.80 -27.20
N PRO A 128 15.93 -15.91 -26.83
CA PRO A 128 16.53 -16.81 -27.80
C PRO A 128 15.49 -17.45 -28.73
#